data_618d6cab71314aa32d307bc7cf386e4e
#
_entry.id   618d6cab71314aa32d307bc7cf386e4e
#
_cell.length_a   1.000
_cell.length_b   1.000
_cell.length_c   1.000
_cell.angle_alpha   90.00
_cell.angle_beta   90.00
_cell.angle_gamma   90.00
#
_symmetry.space_group_name_H-M   'P 1'
#
loop_
_entity.id
_entity.type
_entity.pdbx_description
1 polymer ?
#
loop_
_entity_poly.entity_id
_entity_poly.type
_entity_poly.pdbx_seq_one_letter_code
_entity_poly.pdbx_strand_id
1 'polypeptide(L)'
;MKAVSEILAGRGKTGAAGRNQPATSASAAGEKPSHDRRADGLRTVWTTRGFLLVQVAMFLALATIHFGLLIDGYRHGAAGTTELVITVLLVFGLLLTWRPSRWSRRAATAAQSFAILGVLVGLFTFALGIGPRTVLDLSLNAILLVILIAGLALTKRGAWHEQPAWMAALS
;
A
#
# COMPACT_ATOMS: atom_id res chain seq x y z
N MET A 1 -34.95 -13.90 57.27
CA MET A 1 -34.57 -13.26 56.01
C MET A 1 -35.18 -11.87 55.95
N LYS A 2 -34.66 -10.98 56.76
CA LYS A 2 -34.99 -9.55 56.82
C LYS A 2 -33.65 -8.89 57.09
N ALA A 3 -33.08 -8.18 56.19
CA ALA A 3 -31.99 -7.22 56.42
C ALA A 3 -31.20 -6.89 55.11
N VAL A 4 -31.81 -6.28 54.13
CA VAL A 4 -31.08 -5.61 53.05
C VAL A 4 -31.84 -4.36 52.53
N SER A 5 -32.81 -3.86 53.32
CA SER A 5 -33.73 -2.81 52.83
C SER A 5 -33.47 -1.41 53.38
N GLU A 6 -32.32 -1.14 54.02
CA GLU A 6 -32.13 0.15 54.72
C GLU A 6 -30.86 0.95 54.36
N ILE A 7 -30.26 0.74 53.21
CA ILE A 7 -29.03 1.52 52.81
C ILE A 7 -29.28 2.51 51.67
N LEU A 8 -30.49 2.74 51.23
CA LEU A 8 -30.75 3.66 50.08
C LEU A 8 -31.56 4.93 50.45
N ALA A 9 -31.54 5.35 51.69
CA ALA A 9 -32.10 6.64 52.07
C ALA A 9 -31.05 7.50 52.79
N GLY A 10 -30.31 8.27 52.06
CA GLY A 10 -29.47 9.25 52.71
C GLY A 10 -28.39 9.87 51.84
N ARG A 11 -28.59 11.11 51.55
CA ARG A 11 -27.63 12.14 51.14
C ARG A 11 -27.59 12.43 49.65
N GLY A 12 -27.82 13.61 49.24
CA GLY A 12 -27.64 14.90 49.93
C GLY A 12 -27.38 15.92 48.86
N LYS A 13 -28.29 16.84 48.74
CA LYS A 13 -28.12 18.04 47.91
C LYS A 13 -26.90 18.82 48.41
N THR A 14 -25.88 18.99 47.59
CA THR A 14 -24.97 20.12 47.75
C THR A 14 -24.37 20.43 46.37
N GLY A 15 -24.67 21.57 45.87
CA GLY A 15 -23.70 22.59 45.57
C GLY A 15 -23.63 22.84 44.09
N ALA A 16 -24.60 23.65 43.60
CA ALA A 16 -24.40 24.44 42.38
C ALA A 16 -23.22 25.40 42.60
N ALA A 17 -22.04 25.02 42.16
CA ALA A 17 -20.97 25.96 41.90
C ALA A 17 -20.80 26.01 40.39
N GLY A 18 -21.42 27.05 39.79
CA GLY A 18 -21.21 27.42 38.40
C GLY A 18 -19.72 27.69 38.13
N ARG A 19 -19.05 26.70 37.61
CA ARG A 19 -17.75 26.90 36.99
C ARG A 19 -18.02 27.27 35.54
N ASN A 20 -18.17 28.60 35.31
CA ASN A 20 -18.02 29.19 34.00
C ASN A 20 -16.62 28.81 33.51
N GLN A 21 -16.51 27.68 32.84
CA GLN A 21 -15.37 27.42 32.00
C GLN A 21 -15.46 28.40 30.83
N PRO A 22 -14.48 29.28 30.66
CA PRO A 22 -14.38 30.05 29.42
C PRO A 22 -14.33 29.00 28.32
N ALA A 23 -15.29 29.04 27.41
CA ALA A 23 -15.26 28.30 26.19
C ALA A 23 -13.96 28.70 25.48
N THR A 24 -12.93 27.88 25.69
CA THR A 24 -11.72 27.92 24.87
C THR A 24 -12.17 27.57 23.45
N SER A 25 -12.47 28.64 22.70
CA SER A 25 -12.65 28.66 21.24
C SER A 25 -11.33 28.35 20.52
N ALA A 26 -10.50 27.49 21.12
CA ALA A 26 -9.26 27.00 20.56
C ALA A 26 -9.48 25.58 20.09
N SER A 27 -9.97 25.39 18.92
CA SER A 27 -9.65 24.31 17.98
C SER A 27 -10.72 24.10 16.91
N ALA A 28 -11.16 25.18 16.27
CA ALA A 28 -11.78 25.05 14.95
C ALA A 28 -10.71 25.11 13.84
N ALA A 29 -9.43 24.93 14.21
CA ALA A 29 -8.33 24.93 13.26
C ALA A 29 -8.23 23.58 12.59
N GLY A 30 -8.90 23.40 11.43
CA GLY A 30 -8.41 22.54 10.40
C GLY A 30 -8.94 21.10 10.37
N GLU A 31 -10.12 20.80 10.90
CA GLU A 31 -10.73 19.51 10.60
C GLU A 31 -11.23 19.49 9.14
N LYS A 32 -10.40 18.86 8.25
CA LYS A 32 -10.76 18.67 6.84
C LYS A 32 -12.15 18.05 6.76
N PRO A 33 -13.09 18.64 6.00
CA PRO A 33 -14.46 18.12 5.88
C PRO A 33 -14.42 16.65 5.47
N SER A 34 -15.30 15.84 6.01
CA SER A 34 -15.36 14.39 5.80
C SER A 34 -15.46 13.99 4.32
N HIS A 35 -15.97 14.89 3.47
CA HIS A 35 -16.07 14.73 2.02
C HIS A 35 -14.70 14.67 1.34
N ASP A 36 -13.75 15.52 1.78
CA ASP A 36 -12.39 15.56 1.22
C ASP A 36 -11.61 14.29 1.55
N ARG A 37 -11.77 13.76 2.76
CA ARG A 37 -11.12 12.50 3.17
C ARG A 37 -11.56 11.30 2.32
N ARG A 38 -12.83 11.26 1.92
CA ARG A 38 -13.36 10.19 1.04
C ARG A 38 -12.81 10.29 -0.38
N ALA A 39 -12.72 11.51 -0.92
CA ALA A 39 -12.16 11.75 -2.24
C ALA A 39 -10.66 11.39 -2.30
N ASP A 40 -9.89 11.74 -1.27
CA ASP A 40 -8.47 11.40 -1.18
C ASP A 40 -8.25 9.87 -1.08
N GLY A 41 -9.08 9.16 -0.33
CA GLY A 41 -9.04 7.71 -0.22
C GLY A 41 -9.31 7.01 -1.56
N LEU A 42 -10.30 7.45 -2.30
CA LEU A 42 -10.62 6.91 -3.63
C LEU A 42 -9.48 7.15 -4.63
N ARG A 43 -8.92 8.36 -4.67
CA ARG A 43 -7.77 8.70 -5.53
C ARG A 43 -6.58 7.79 -5.26
N THR A 44 -6.24 7.56 -4.00
CA THR A 44 -5.12 6.69 -3.61
C THR A 44 -5.33 5.25 -4.10
N VAL A 45 -6.54 4.70 -3.97
CA VAL A 45 -6.86 3.34 -4.45
C VAL A 45 -6.71 3.24 -5.96
N TRP A 46 -7.25 4.20 -6.72
CA TRP A 46 -7.15 4.22 -8.17
C TRP A 46 -5.71 4.37 -8.65
N THR A 47 -4.94 5.24 -7.99
CA THR A 47 -3.52 5.43 -8.31
C THR A 47 -2.73 4.14 -8.07
N THR A 48 -2.94 3.45 -6.94
CA THR A 48 -2.27 2.17 -6.64
C THR A 48 -2.61 1.10 -7.68
N ARG A 49 -3.88 0.99 -8.09
CA ARG A 49 -4.32 0.06 -9.15
C ARG A 49 -3.69 0.40 -10.49
N GLY A 50 -3.64 1.68 -10.85
CA GLY A 50 -2.99 2.15 -12.08
C GLY A 50 -1.52 1.75 -12.14
N PHE A 51 -0.77 1.96 -11.05
CA PHE A 51 0.63 1.54 -10.97
C PHE A 51 0.80 0.03 -11.08
N LEU A 52 -0.03 -0.76 -10.38
CA LEU A 52 0.02 -2.21 -10.49
C LEU A 52 -0.27 -2.70 -11.90
N LEU A 53 -1.25 -2.10 -12.59
CA LEU A 53 -1.56 -2.42 -14.00
C LEU A 53 -0.37 -2.14 -14.92
N VAL A 54 0.27 -0.98 -14.78
CA VAL A 54 1.47 -0.63 -15.56
C VAL A 54 2.59 -1.64 -15.30
N GLN A 55 2.83 -2.01 -14.04
CA GLN A 55 3.83 -2.99 -13.67
C GLN A 55 3.54 -4.37 -14.28
N VAL A 56 2.29 -4.85 -14.20
CA VAL A 56 1.85 -6.10 -14.82
C VAL A 56 2.10 -6.07 -16.34
N ALA A 57 1.70 -4.99 -17.01
CA ALA A 57 1.89 -4.85 -18.45
C ALA A 57 3.36 -4.87 -18.85
N MET A 58 4.22 -4.20 -18.08
CA MET A 58 5.66 -4.16 -18.36
C MET A 58 6.31 -5.53 -18.15
N PHE A 59 6.03 -6.23 -17.06
CA PHE A 59 6.59 -7.57 -16.84
C PHE A 59 6.07 -8.58 -17.86
N LEU A 60 4.81 -8.49 -18.25
CA LEU A 60 4.25 -9.33 -19.30
C LEU A 60 4.93 -9.07 -20.64
N ALA A 61 5.18 -7.80 -21.00
CA ALA A 61 5.90 -7.43 -22.21
C ALA A 61 7.34 -7.97 -22.19
N LEU A 62 8.06 -7.84 -21.06
CA LEU A 62 9.41 -8.41 -20.94
C LEU A 62 9.38 -9.95 -21.07
N ALA A 63 8.46 -10.62 -20.39
CA ALA A 63 8.33 -12.07 -20.48
C ALA A 63 8.10 -12.51 -21.93
N THR A 64 7.24 -11.82 -22.68
CA THR A 64 6.99 -12.14 -24.11
C THR A 64 8.22 -11.90 -24.98
N ILE A 65 9.03 -10.87 -24.71
CA ILE A 65 10.33 -10.66 -25.37
C ILE A 65 11.29 -11.78 -25.05
N HIS A 66 11.45 -12.14 -23.77
CA HIS A 66 12.39 -13.19 -23.33
C HIS A 66 11.98 -14.61 -23.76
N PHE A 67 10.69 -14.86 -24.01
CA PHE A 67 10.27 -16.10 -24.67
C PHE A 67 10.49 -16.10 -26.18
N GLY A 68 10.96 -14.98 -26.75
CA GLY A 68 11.20 -14.87 -28.19
C GLY A 68 9.92 -14.75 -29.02
N LEU A 69 8.81 -14.29 -28.40
CA LEU A 69 7.53 -14.14 -29.09
C LEU A 69 7.42 -12.80 -29.84
N LEU A 70 8.20 -11.79 -29.43
CA LEU A 70 8.19 -10.45 -30.02
C LEU A 70 9.46 -10.16 -30.84
N ILE A 71 10.59 -10.77 -30.50
CA ILE A 71 11.88 -10.54 -31.15
C ILE A 71 12.52 -11.89 -31.46
N ASP A 72 12.62 -12.21 -32.74
CA ASP A 72 13.25 -13.46 -33.20
C ASP A 72 14.73 -13.49 -32.79
N GLY A 73 15.19 -14.64 -32.27
CA GLY A 73 16.56 -14.83 -31.82
C GLY A 73 16.84 -14.35 -30.39
N TYR A 74 15.89 -13.65 -29.74
CA TYR A 74 16.04 -13.17 -28.37
C TYR A 74 15.34 -14.11 -27.38
N ARG A 75 15.92 -15.28 -27.17
CA ARG A 75 15.29 -16.34 -26.38
C ARG A 75 16.08 -16.62 -25.10
N HIS A 76 15.54 -16.17 -23.96
CA HIS A 76 16.10 -16.37 -22.63
C HIS A 76 15.05 -16.92 -21.67
N GLY A 77 14.72 -18.22 -21.80
CA GLY A 77 13.62 -18.85 -21.09
C GLY A 77 13.66 -18.71 -19.57
N ALA A 78 14.86 -18.70 -18.96
CA ALA A 78 14.97 -18.51 -17.50
C ALA A 78 14.51 -17.12 -17.06
N ALA A 79 14.91 -16.07 -17.78
CA ALA A 79 14.47 -14.69 -17.53
C ALA A 79 12.96 -14.57 -17.72
N GLY A 80 12.44 -15.04 -18.86
CA GLY A 80 11.01 -15.01 -19.17
C GLY A 80 10.16 -15.73 -18.11
N THR A 81 10.64 -16.87 -17.60
CA THR A 81 9.94 -17.60 -16.53
C THR A 81 9.89 -16.80 -15.23
N THR A 82 10.99 -16.16 -14.85
CA THR A 82 11.03 -15.29 -13.65
C THR A 82 10.07 -14.13 -13.77
N GLU A 83 10.06 -13.46 -14.92
CA GLU A 83 9.17 -12.33 -15.21
C GLU A 83 7.70 -12.74 -15.22
N LEU A 84 7.39 -13.93 -15.75
CA LEU A 84 6.04 -14.47 -15.72
C LEU A 84 5.58 -14.74 -14.28
N VAL A 85 6.42 -15.32 -13.42
CA VAL A 85 6.11 -15.53 -12.00
C VAL A 85 5.84 -14.19 -11.30
N ILE A 86 6.66 -13.17 -11.53
CA ILE A 86 6.45 -11.84 -10.98
C ILE A 86 5.13 -11.26 -11.50
N THR A 87 4.84 -11.41 -12.80
CA THR A 87 3.57 -10.97 -13.39
C THR A 87 2.37 -11.59 -12.69
N VAL A 88 2.38 -12.89 -12.47
CA VAL A 88 1.29 -13.61 -11.78
C VAL A 88 1.09 -13.07 -10.36
N LEU A 89 2.17 -12.84 -9.62
CA LEU A 89 2.10 -12.29 -8.27
C LEU A 89 1.56 -10.85 -8.26
N LEU A 90 1.96 -10.00 -9.22
CA LEU A 90 1.44 -8.64 -9.36
C LEU A 90 -0.05 -8.64 -9.75
N VAL A 91 -0.48 -9.53 -10.65
CA VAL A 91 -1.90 -9.72 -10.99
C VAL A 91 -2.70 -10.15 -9.77
N PHE A 92 -2.19 -11.10 -8.99
CA PHE A 92 -2.84 -11.52 -7.75
C PHE A 92 -2.94 -10.38 -6.74
N GLY A 93 -1.85 -9.61 -6.55
CA GLY A 93 -1.85 -8.39 -5.76
C GLY A 93 -2.90 -7.37 -6.24
N LEU A 94 -2.99 -7.15 -7.55
CA LEU A 94 -3.98 -6.27 -8.16
C LEU A 94 -5.41 -6.73 -7.91
N LEU A 95 -5.72 -8.02 -8.13
CA LEU A 95 -7.05 -8.60 -7.90
C LEU A 95 -7.49 -8.45 -6.45
N LEU A 96 -6.57 -8.64 -5.49
CA LEU A 96 -6.86 -8.43 -4.07
C LEU A 96 -7.18 -6.97 -3.73
N THR A 97 -6.72 -5.99 -4.52
CA THR A 97 -7.08 -4.57 -4.30
C THR A 97 -8.55 -4.28 -4.64
N TRP A 98 -9.25 -5.14 -5.36
CA TRP A 98 -10.66 -4.93 -5.69
C TRP A 98 -11.60 -5.27 -4.54
N ARG A 99 -11.14 -6.03 -3.56
CA ARG A 99 -11.89 -6.28 -2.34
C ARG A 99 -11.50 -5.23 -1.28
N PRO A 100 -12.43 -4.44 -0.73
CA PRO A 100 -12.14 -3.48 0.32
C PRO A 100 -11.79 -4.22 1.61
N SER A 101 -10.52 -4.53 1.81
CA SER A 101 -10.04 -5.21 3.00
C SER A 101 -8.68 -4.66 3.42
N ARG A 102 -8.39 -4.70 4.73
CA ARG A 102 -7.06 -4.37 5.27
C ARG A 102 -5.93 -5.23 4.65
N TRP A 103 -6.29 -6.39 4.09
CA TRP A 103 -5.36 -7.31 3.43
C TRP A 103 -4.97 -6.85 2.03
N SER A 104 -5.83 -6.09 1.33
CA SER A 104 -5.59 -5.65 -0.04
C SER A 104 -4.32 -4.80 -0.17
N ARG A 105 -4.09 -3.88 0.77
CA ARG A 105 -2.88 -3.06 0.80
C ARG A 105 -1.63 -3.87 1.13
N ARG A 106 -1.73 -4.78 2.11
CA ARG A 106 -0.62 -5.67 2.45
C ARG A 106 -0.24 -6.54 1.27
N ALA A 107 -1.21 -7.10 0.56
CA ALA A 107 -0.99 -7.91 -0.64
C ALA A 107 -0.34 -7.10 -1.76
N ALA A 108 -0.83 -5.89 -2.05
CA ALA A 108 -0.22 -5.00 -3.04
C ALA A 108 1.23 -4.64 -2.68
N THR A 109 1.49 -4.30 -1.40
CA THR A 109 2.84 -4.00 -0.92
C THR A 109 3.75 -5.23 -1.02
N ALA A 110 3.28 -6.41 -0.63
CA ALA A 110 4.05 -7.65 -0.69
C ALA A 110 4.39 -8.02 -2.15
N ALA A 111 3.40 -7.94 -3.06
CA ALA A 111 3.62 -8.22 -4.48
C ALA A 111 4.66 -7.28 -5.11
N GLN A 112 4.56 -5.96 -4.84
CA GLN A 112 5.54 -4.98 -5.33
C GLN A 112 6.92 -5.19 -4.71
N SER A 113 7.02 -5.51 -3.40
CA SER A 113 8.29 -5.80 -2.76
C SER A 113 8.96 -7.03 -3.35
N PHE A 114 8.18 -8.08 -3.64
CA PHE A 114 8.67 -9.27 -4.31
C PHE A 114 9.17 -8.96 -5.74
N ALA A 115 8.43 -8.14 -6.48
CA ALA A 115 8.84 -7.71 -7.81
C ALA A 115 10.16 -6.91 -7.78
N ILE A 116 10.33 -6.00 -6.80
CA ILE A 116 11.60 -5.27 -6.61
C ILE A 116 12.73 -6.26 -6.34
N LEU A 117 12.53 -7.22 -5.46
CA LEU A 117 13.54 -8.25 -5.17
C LEU A 117 13.91 -9.02 -6.43
N GLY A 118 12.94 -9.43 -7.24
CA GLY A 118 13.17 -10.12 -8.51
C GLY A 118 14.02 -9.30 -9.49
N VAL A 119 13.72 -8.00 -9.65
CA VAL A 119 14.51 -7.10 -10.48
C VAL A 119 15.93 -6.93 -9.94
N LEU A 120 16.10 -6.78 -8.62
CA LEU A 120 17.42 -6.67 -8.00
C LEU A 120 18.25 -7.94 -8.21
N VAL A 121 17.65 -9.13 -8.07
CA VAL A 121 18.31 -10.39 -8.38
C VAL A 121 18.71 -10.44 -9.85
N GLY A 122 17.83 -10.02 -10.77
CA GLY A 122 18.15 -9.90 -12.19
C GLY A 122 19.35 -8.98 -12.45
N LEU A 123 19.35 -7.77 -11.89
CA LEU A 123 20.48 -6.84 -12.01
C LEU A 123 21.78 -7.41 -11.40
N PHE A 124 21.67 -8.13 -10.29
CA PHE A 124 22.82 -8.80 -9.67
C PHE A 124 23.41 -9.90 -10.57
N THR A 125 22.57 -10.70 -11.22
CA THR A 125 23.04 -11.72 -12.19
C THR A 125 23.73 -11.08 -13.39
N PHE A 126 23.26 -9.90 -13.87
CA PHE A 126 23.97 -9.13 -14.87
C PHE A 126 25.34 -8.67 -14.39
N ALA A 127 25.46 -8.17 -13.16
CA ALA A 127 26.73 -7.73 -12.60
C ALA A 127 27.75 -8.89 -12.49
N LEU A 128 27.26 -10.09 -12.16
CA LEU A 128 28.09 -11.31 -12.12
C LEU A 128 28.44 -11.87 -13.51
N GLY A 129 27.84 -11.35 -14.56
CA GLY A 129 28.08 -11.86 -15.90
C GLY A 129 27.29 -13.09 -16.31
N ILE A 130 26.25 -13.37 -15.58
CA ILE A 130 25.36 -14.49 -15.85
C ILE A 130 24.18 -13.99 -16.68
N GLY A 131 24.02 -14.46 -17.91
CA GLY A 131 22.90 -14.10 -18.80
C GLY A 131 23.24 -13.03 -19.86
N PRO A 132 22.26 -12.67 -20.69
CA PRO A 132 22.43 -11.69 -21.77
C PRO A 132 22.69 -10.30 -21.21
N ARG A 133 23.74 -9.65 -21.73
CA ARG A 133 24.14 -8.29 -21.31
C ARG A 133 23.83 -7.28 -22.40
N THR A 134 22.56 -7.10 -22.69
CA THR A 134 22.20 -6.05 -23.65
C THR A 134 21.92 -4.73 -22.93
N VAL A 135 22.23 -3.62 -23.59
CA VAL A 135 21.90 -2.28 -23.09
C VAL A 135 20.39 -2.14 -22.90
N LEU A 136 19.62 -2.82 -23.75
CA LEU A 136 18.16 -2.85 -23.68
C LEU A 136 17.68 -3.46 -22.36
N ASP A 137 18.19 -4.65 -21.98
CA ASP A 137 17.80 -5.33 -20.73
C ASP A 137 18.14 -4.50 -19.52
N LEU A 138 19.34 -3.91 -19.49
CA LEU A 138 19.76 -3.08 -18.37
C LEU A 138 18.85 -1.85 -18.23
N SER A 139 18.53 -1.18 -19.35
CA SER A 139 17.68 0.01 -19.37
C SER A 139 16.26 -0.32 -18.92
N LEU A 140 15.68 -1.40 -19.43
CA LEU A 140 14.33 -1.84 -19.06
C LEU A 140 14.24 -2.23 -17.58
N ASN A 141 15.23 -2.96 -17.06
CA ASN A 141 15.28 -3.29 -15.64
C ASN A 141 15.44 -2.05 -14.74
N ALA A 142 16.25 -1.07 -15.15
CA ALA A 142 16.38 0.19 -14.42
C ALA A 142 15.07 0.99 -14.40
N ILE A 143 14.39 1.12 -15.53
CA ILE A 143 13.08 1.79 -15.64
C ILE A 143 12.04 1.06 -14.76
N LEU A 144 11.99 -0.27 -14.85
CA LEU A 144 11.11 -1.11 -14.04
C LEU A 144 11.34 -0.89 -12.55
N LEU A 145 12.60 -0.86 -12.12
CA LEU A 145 12.96 -0.63 -10.72
C LEU A 145 12.44 0.74 -10.23
N VAL A 146 12.60 1.80 -11.03
CA VAL A 146 12.08 3.14 -10.71
C VAL A 146 10.55 3.11 -10.56
N ILE A 147 9.83 2.48 -11.50
CA ILE A 147 8.37 2.39 -11.48
C ILE A 147 7.89 1.56 -10.28
N LEU A 148 8.58 0.47 -9.94
CA LEU A 148 8.27 -0.35 -8.77
C LEU A 148 8.47 0.41 -7.46
N ILE A 149 9.58 1.14 -7.31
CA ILE A 149 9.86 1.96 -6.11
C ILE A 149 8.82 3.08 -5.98
N ALA A 150 8.50 3.77 -7.07
CA ALA A 150 7.47 4.82 -7.08
C ALA A 150 6.10 4.26 -6.68
N GLY A 151 5.68 3.13 -7.27
CA GLY A 151 4.43 2.45 -6.93
C GLY A 151 4.37 2.02 -5.47
N LEU A 152 5.45 1.43 -4.94
CA LEU A 152 5.56 1.04 -3.54
C LEU A 152 5.49 2.23 -2.59
N ALA A 153 6.19 3.33 -2.91
CA ALA A 153 6.16 4.56 -2.13
C ALA A 153 4.75 5.17 -2.06
N LEU A 154 4.02 5.20 -3.18
CA LEU A 154 2.64 5.67 -3.24
C LEU A 154 1.69 4.77 -2.43
N THR A 155 1.84 3.45 -2.54
CA THR A 155 1.05 2.49 -1.77
C THR A 155 1.27 2.66 -0.26
N LYS A 156 2.51 2.95 0.17
CA LYS A 156 2.85 3.21 1.58
C LYS A 156 2.36 4.57 2.06
N ARG A 157 2.48 5.63 1.25
CA ARG A 157 2.01 6.98 1.64
C ARG A 157 0.52 7.01 1.97
N GLY A 158 -0.30 6.27 1.23
CA GLY A 158 -1.72 6.12 1.56
C GLY A 158 -2.02 5.48 2.92
N ALA A 159 -1.04 4.78 3.51
CA ALA A 159 -1.19 4.15 4.83
C ALA A 159 -1.03 5.11 6.01
N TRP A 160 -0.28 6.22 5.85
CA TRP A 160 -0.01 7.17 6.93
C TRP A 160 -1.23 8.04 7.30
N HIS A 161 -2.21 8.16 6.40
CA HIS A 161 -3.43 8.92 6.64
C HIS A 161 -4.53 8.14 7.39
N GLU A 162 -4.32 6.85 7.63
CA GLU A 162 -5.27 5.98 8.34
C GLU A 162 -4.75 5.58 9.73
N GLN A 163 -4.04 6.48 10.43
CA GLN A 163 -3.68 6.21 11.83
C GLN A 163 -4.97 6.06 12.64
N PRO A 164 -5.14 4.93 13.34
CA PRO A 164 -6.33 4.73 14.16
C PRO A 164 -6.38 5.78 15.27
N ALA A 165 -7.58 6.33 15.51
CA ALA A 165 -7.81 7.41 16.48
C ALA A 165 -7.27 7.12 17.90
N TRP A 166 -7.07 5.86 18.27
CA TRP A 166 -6.50 5.48 19.55
C TRP A 166 -5.00 5.81 19.68
N MET A 167 -4.23 5.88 18.56
CA MET A 167 -2.83 6.32 18.61
C MET A 167 -2.71 7.82 18.88
N ALA A 168 -3.67 8.62 18.42
CA ALA A 168 -3.71 10.04 18.72
C ALA A 168 -4.11 10.33 20.18
N ALA A 169 -4.72 9.36 20.86
CA ALA A 169 -5.10 9.49 22.28
C ALA A 169 -3.97 9.12 23.25
N LEU A 170 -2.84 8.58 22.76
CA LEU A 170 -1.69 8.18 23.56
C LEU A 170 -0.50 9.16 23.45
N SER A 171 -0.61 10.19 22.62
CA SER A 171 0.38 11.27 22.46
C SER A 171 -0.05 12.53 23.22
#